data_21e8b7e77f1692587da6fd83f1b9e7ba
#
_entry.id   21e8b7e77f1692587da6fd83f1b9e7ba
#
_cell.length_a   1.000
_cell.length_b   1.000
_cell.length_c   1.000
_cell.angle_alpha   90.00
_cell.angle_beta   90.00
_cell.angle_gamma   90.00
#
_symmetry.space_group_name_H-M   'P 1'
#
loop_
_entity.id
_entity.type
_entity.pdbx_description
1 polymer ?
#
loop_
_entity_poly.entity_id
_entity_poly.type
_entity_poly.pdbx_seq_one_letter_code
_entity_poly.pdbx_strand_id
1 'polypeptide(L)'
;AVLKYGSVNWEYNVIKHHKLDKKNNIKIKKVEITNKDASAVAFLSKSVDIFVTDWIWVSKQRNKGNLVSFLPYSNSAGSLMIKKGEEINSFLDLKNKKIGVAGGSLDKSWLFLRAYAIKKYKKDPLTFFNTSFAAPPLINGLLRNNQLDAGYNYWNYTARLEALGYEEFLTLKEILPYIGLEGELPLIGYVFREGFVHNNEVTLNSFIKASNEARKILKTSDNEWLRISEMTGAKNQLMLEKIRDGFRKGIPSDNHQLMRKNIQHAYKILSQIGGEELVGSSSSLASGTYW
;
A
#
# COMPACT_ATOMS: atom_id res chain seq x y z
N ALA A 1 -4.88 -9.62 12.25
CA ALA A 1 -6.07 -9.29 11.43
C ALA A 1 -5.67 -9.12 9.97
N VAL A 2 -6.49 -9.59 9.06
CA VAL A 2 -6.25 -9.52 7.60
C VAL A 2 -7.54 -9.07 6.91
N LEU A 3 -7.43 -8.11 6.01
CA LEU A 3 -8.57 -7.69 5.18
C LEU A 3 -8.96 -8.83 4.23
N LYS A 4 -10.26 -9.15 4.14
CA LYS A 4 -10.78 -10.27 3.36
C LYS A 4 -10.24 -10.36 1.93
N TYR A 5 -10.05 -9.23 1.26
CA TYR A 5 -9.57 -9.15 -0.13
C TYR A 5 -8.16 -8.56 -0.28
N GLY A 6 -7.39 -8.48 0.82
CA GLY A 6 -6.02 -7.97 0.82
C GLY A 6 -4.99 -9.00 0.38
N SER A 7 -3.87 -8.54 -0.22
CA SER A 7 -2.76 -9.38 -0.67
C SER A 7 -2.03 -10.13 0.46
N VAL A 8 -2.19 -9.69 1.71
CA VAL A 8 -1.68 -10.41 2.90
C VAL A 8 -2.27 -11.82 3.02
N ASN A 9 -3.48 -12.05 2.47
CA ASN A 9 -4.06 -13.41 2.41
C ASN A 9 -3.22 -14.37 1.56
N TRP A 10 -2.54 -13.87 0.53
CA TRP A 10 -1.69 -14.72 -0.33
C TRP A 10 -0.48 -15.20 0.46
N GLU A 11 0.19 -14.29 1.17
CA GLU A 11 1.30 -14.64 2.05
C GLU A 11 0.87 -15.61 3.15
N TYR A 12 -0.26 -15.33 3.83
CA TYR A 12 -0.80 -16.24 4.84
C TYR A 12 -1.09 -17.63 4.26
N ASN A 13 -1.65 -17.73 3.07
CA ASN A 13 -1.90 -19.01 2.40
C ASN A 13 -0.59 -19.75 2.12
N VAL A 14 0.45 -19.05 1.65
CA VAL A 14 1.79 -19.62 1.45
C VAL A 14 2.39 -20.12 2.76
N ILE A 15 2.30 -19.33 3.83
CA ILE A 15 2.75 -19.76 5.18
C ILE A 15 2.09 -21.08 5.59
N LYS A 16 0.78 -21.18 5.39
CA LYS A 16 0.02 -22.39 5.80
C LYS A 16 0.30 -23.59 4.90
N HIS A 17 0.35 -23.39 3.58
CA HIS A 17 0.62 -24.44 2.60
C HIS A 17 1.99 -25.08 2.84
N HIS A 18 3.02 -24.25 2.98
CA HIS A 18 4.40 -24.71 3.20
C HIS A 18 4.74 -24.97 4.68
N LYS A 19 3.75 -24.89 5.58
CA LYS A 19 3.89 -25.14 7.02
C LYS A 19 4.99 -24.28 7.67
N LEU A 20 5.20 -23.06 7.17
CA LEU A 20 6.25 -22.15 7.64
C LEU A 20 6.01 -21.68 9.07
N ASP A 21 4.76 -21.59 9.48
CA ASP A 21 4.39 -21.34 10.87
C ASP A 21 4.88 -22.46 11.80
N LYS A 22 4.66 -23.72 11.43
CA LYS A 22 5.15 -24.87 12.20
C LYS A 22 6.67 -24.95 12.21
N LYS A 23 7.31 -24.71 11.04
CA LYS A 23 8.79 -24.68 10.90
C LYS A 23 9.42 -23.66 11.83
N ASN A 24 8.78 -22.52 12.03
CA ASN A 24 9.25 -21.45 12.90
C ASN A 24 8.64 -21.50 14.31
N ASN A 25 8.08 -22.63 14.74
CA ASN A 25 7.53 -22.85 16.08
C ASN A 25 6.48 -21.83 16.51
N ILE A 26 5.63 -21.38 15.58
CA ILE A 26 4.55 -20.45 15.85
C ILE A 26 3.22 -20.99 15.33
N LYS A 27 2.11 -20.65 16.00
CA LYS A 27 0.74 -20.89 15.52
C LYS A 27 0.09 -19.56 15.15
N ILE A 28 -0.09 -19.33 13.86
CA ILE A 28 -0.75 -18.12 13.36
C ILE A 28 -2.25 -18.38 13.23
N LYS A 29 -3.06 -17.57 13.94
CA LYS A 29 -4.52 -17.52 13.81
C LYS A 29 -4.92 -16.30 13.00
N LYS A 30 -5.47 -16.53 11.80
CA LYS A 30 -6.00 -15.45 10.95
C LYS A 30 -7.38 -15.03 11.43
N VAL A 31 -7.59 -13.73 11.56
CA VAL A 31 -8.89 -13.12 11.78
C VAL A 31 -9.21 -12.27 10.56
N GLU A 32 -10.22 -12.67 9.79
CA GLU A 32 -10.67 -11.91 8.62
C GLU A 32 -11.56 -10.75 9.04
N ILE A 33 -11.26 -9.57 8.48
CA ILE A 33 -11.97 -8.33 8.78
C ILE A 33 -12.33 -7.62 7.47
N THR A 34 -13.44 -6.90 7.47
CA THR A 34 -14.04 -6.33 6.26
C THR A 34 -13.39 -5.02 5.79
N ASN A 35 -12.91 -4.19 6.73
CA ASN A 35 -12.35 -2.87 6.44
C ASN A 35 -11.23 -2.47 7.41
N LYS A 36 -10.52 -1.38 7.07
CA LYS A 36 -9.37 -0.89 7.83
C LYS A 36 -9.73 -0.43 9.24
N ASP A 37 -10.87 0.25 9.41
CA ASP A 37 -11.27 0.81 10.69
C ASP A 37 -11.61 -0.31 11.69
N ALA A 38 -12.34 -1.33 11.22
CA ALA A 38 -12.63 -2.51 12.02
C ALA A 38 -11.34 -3.26 12.41
N SER A 39 -10.32 -3.30 11.53
CA SER A 39 -9.01 -3.89 11.86
C SER A 39 -8.31 -3.10 12.96
N ALA A 40 -8.35 -1.78 12.89
CA ALA A 40 -7.77 -0.91 13.91
C ALA A 40 -8.49 -1.06 15.26
N VAL A 41 -9.83 -1.14 15.26
CA VAL A 41 -10.63 -1.41 16.47
C VAL A 41 -10.27 -2.76 17.09
N ALA A 42 -10.20 -3.84 16.29
CA ALA A 42 -9.83 -5.16 16.76
C ALA A 42 -8.41 -5.19 17.37
N PHE A 43 -7.49 -4.42 16.79
CA PHE A 43 -6.14 -4.29 17.31
C PHE A 43 -6.07 -3.48 18.62
N LEU A 44 -6.75 -2.34 18.69
CA LEU A 44 -6.77 -1.50 19.88
C LEU A 44 -7.49 -2.18 21.06
N SER A 45 -8.54 -2.97 20.79
CA SER A 45 -9.25 -3.78 21.78
C SER A 45 -8.48 -5.05 22.20
N LYS A 46 -7.29 -5.28 21.65
CA LYS A 46 -6.45 -6.47 21.90
C LYS A 46 -7.07 -7.79 21.42
N SER A 47 -8.09 -7.75 20.57
CA SER A 47 -8.68 -8.96 19.96
C SER A 47 -7.76 -9.61 18.93
N VAL A 48 -6.79 -8.85 18.41
CA VAL A 48 -5.71 -9.32 17.55
C VAL A 48 -4.38 -8.71 17.97
N ASP A 49 -3.27 -9.40 17.70
CA ASP A 49 -1.92 -8.97 18.12
C ASP A 49 -1.19 -8.20 17.04
N ILE A 50 -1.47 -8.51 15.77
CA ILE A 50 -0.84 -7.91 14.59
C ILE A 50 -1.92 -7.58 13.58
N PHE A 51 -1.80 -6.44 12.91
CA PHE A 51 -2.59 -6.10 11.74
C PHE A 51 -1.74 -5.33 10.72
N VAL A 52 -2.27 -5.05 9.54
CA VAL A 52 -1.55 -4.32 8.48
C VAL A 52 -2.19 -2.95 8.29
N THR A 53 -1.36 -1.91 8.45
CA THR A 53 -1.75 -0.53 8.17
C THR A 53 -0.50 0.29 7.81
N ASP A 54 -0.60 1.62 7.86
CA ASP A 54 0.47 2.53 7.50
C ASP A 54 1.09 3.24 8.70
N TRP A 55 2.27 3.81 8.47
CA TRP A 55 3.05 4.52 9.48
C TRP A 55 2.42 5.85 9.91
N ILE A 56 1.49 6.44 9.13
CA ILE A 56 0.75 7.64 9.56
C ILE A 56 -0.18 7.27 10.71
N TRP A 57 -0.93 6.16 10.52
CA TRP A 57 -1.79 5.65 11.59
C TRP A 57 -0.98 5.34 12.85
N VAL A 58 0.19 4.69 12.70
CA VAL A 58 1.07 4.37 13.84
C VAL A 58 1.54 5.63 14.54
N SER A 59 2.01 6.64 13.81
CA SER A 59 2.42 7.92 14.38
C SER A 59 1.27 8.61 15.13
N LYS A 60 0.05 8.61 14.57
CA LYS A 60 -1.15 9.14 15.25
C LYS A 60 -1.46 8.40 16.56
N GLN A 61 -1.29 7.08 16.60
CA GLN A 61 -1.50 6.31 17.82
C GLN A 61 -0.43 6.61 18.86
N ARG A 62 0.82 6.71 18.45
CA ARG A 62 1.93 7.08 19.37
C ARG A 62 1.72 8.45 19.99
N ASN A 63 1.28 9.43 19.23
CA ASN A 63 0.94 10.76 19.73
C ASN A 63 -0.25 10.75 20.73
N LYS A 64 -1.06 9.69 20.72
CA LYS A 64 -2.13 9.43 21.72
C LYS A 64 -1.65 8.57 22.91
N GLY A 65 -0.36 8.25 22.98
CA GLY A 65 0.22 7.43 24.06
C GLY A 65 0.15 5.90 23.81
N ASN A 66 -0.36 5.45 22.67
CA ASN A 66 -0.38 4.02 22.34
C ASN A 66 0.98 3.62 21.76
N LEU A 67 1.78 2.86 22.51
CA LEU A 67 3.10 2.40 22.07
C LEU A 67 2.95 1.23 21.08
N VAL A 68 2.91 1.58 19.81
CA VAL A 68 2.80 0.66 18.67
C VAL A 68 3.89 0.95 17.65
N SER A 69 4.37 -0.06 16.94
CA SER A 69 5.46 0.06 15.97
C SER A 69 5.12 -0.56 14.64
N PHE A 70 5.72 -0.04 13.58
CA PHE A 70 5.53 -0.40 12.18
C PHE A 70 6.74 -1.17 11.66
N LEU A 71 6.49 -2.35 11.09
CA LEU A 71 7.47 -3.14 10.35
C LEU A 71 7.10 -3.16 8.88
N PRO A 72 7.97 -2.74 7.95
CA PRO A 72 7.67 -2.72 6.52
C PRO A 72 7.17 -4.04 5.97
N TYR A 73 6.06 -3.98 5.22
CA TYR A 73 5.51 -5.13 4.51
C TYR A 73 5.55 -4.94 2.99
N SER A 74 5.17 -3.76 2.48
CA SER A 74 5.08 -3.55 1.04
C SER A 74 5.36 -2.09 0.65
N ASN A 75 6.16 -1.94 -0.40
CA ASN A 75 6.40 -0.70 -1.14
C ASN A 75 5.40 -0.53 -2.30
N SER A 76 4.52 -1.52 -2.55
CA SER A 76 3.60 -1.48 -3.69
C SER A 76 2.70 -0.28 -3.62
N ALA A 77 2.76 0.55 -4.63
CA ALA A 77 1.91 1.70 -4.85
C ALA A 77 1.16 1.53 -6.17
N GLY A 78 0.02 2.17 -6.25
CA GLY A 78 -0.66 2.32 -7.53
C GLY A 78 -0.07 3.41 -8.39
N SER A 79 -0.73 3.65 -9.50
CA SER A 79 -0.33 4.62 -10.51
C SER A 79 -1.55 5.33 -11.11
N LEU A 80 -1.29 6.42 -11.80
CA LEU A 80 -2.26 7.07 -12.65
C LEU A 80 -2.29 6.30 -13.98
N MET A 81 -3.44 5.73 -14.29
CA MET A 81 -3.69 4.89 -15.45
C MET A 81 -4.44 5.65 -16.52
N ILE A 82 -4.04 5.48 -17.77
CA ILE A 82 -4.77 5.94 -18.97
C ILE A 82 -5.02 4.77 -19.89
N LYS A 83 -5.96 4.91 -20.80
CA LYS A 83 -6.17 3.92 -21.87
C LYS A 83 -5.07 4.08 -22.91
N LYS A 84 -4.47 2.98 -23.32
CA LYS A 84 -3.42 3.00 -24.35
C LYS A 84 -3.95 3.59 -25.67
N GLY A 85 -3.18 4.55 -26.20
CA GLY A 85 -3.54 5.25 -27.45
C GLY A 85 -4.38 6.52 -27.24
N GLU A 86 -4.65 6.93 -26.00
CA GLU A 86 -5.22 8.26 -25.72
C GLU A 86 -4.19 9.36 -25.97
N GLU A 87 -4.66 10.51 -26.44
CA GLU A 87 -3.82 11.70 -26.71
C GLU A 87 -3.49 12.45 -25.41
N ILE A 88 -2.94 11.73 -24.41
CA ILE A 88 -2.46 12.28 -23.14
C ILE A 88 -0.97 12.05 -23.07
N ASN A 89 -0.18 13.05 -23.47
CA ASN A 89 1.28 12.96 -23.56
C ASN A 89 1.99 13.63 -22.37
N SER A 90 1.28 14.50 -21.67
CA SER A 90 1.82 15.24 -20.54
C SER A 90 0.80 15.39 -19.40
N PHE A 91 1.28 15.67 -18.20
CA PHE A 91 0.42 15.94 -17.05
C PHE A 91 -0.53 17.13 -17.31
N LEU A 92 -0.12 18.10 -18.15
CA LEU A 92 -0.93 19.28 -18.45
C LEU A 92 -2.14 18.96 -19.35
N ASP A 93 -2.08 17.86 -20.12
CA ASP A 93 -3.18 17.40 -20.98
C ASP A 93 -4.36 16.84 -20.14
N LEU A 94 -4.13 16.59 -18.85
CA LEU A 94 -5.16 16.17 -17.89
C LEU A 94 -6.01 17.32 -17.37
N LYS A 95 -5.75 18.56 -17.81
CA LYS A 95 -6.57 19.72 -17.41
C LYS A 95 -8.04 19.49 -17.76
N ASN A 96 -8.91 19.68 -16.76
CA ASN A 96 -10.37 19.48 -16.86
C ASN A 96 -10.82 18.06 -17.24
N LYS A 97 -9.90 17.10 -17.34
CA LYS A 97 -10.22 15.69 -17.55
C LYS A 97 -10.88 15.08 -16.31
N LYS A 98 -11.73 14.10 -16.52
CA LYS A 98 -12.39 13.34 -15.44
C LYS A 98 -11.44 12.31 -14.88
N ILE A 99 -10.94 12.56 -13.68
CA ILE A 99 -9.97 11.70 -13.01
C ILE A 99 -10.61 11.02 -11.80
N GLY A 100 -10.65 9.69 -11.84
CA GLY A 100 -11.07 8.90 -10.69
C GLY A 100 -9.90 8.61 -9.76
N VAL A 101 -10.10 8.74 -8.45
CA VAL A 101 -9.09 8.45 -7.43
C VAL A 101 -9.62 7.43 -6.44
N ALA A 102 -8.88 6.33 -6.29
CA ALA A 102 -9.23 5.27 -5.35
C ALA A 102 -8.97 5.69 -3.90
N GLY A 103 -9.88 5.35 -3.01
CA GLY A 103 -9.77 5.60 -1.57
C GLY A 103 -10.47 6.89 -1.17
N GLY A 104 -9.78 8.03 -1.19
CA GLY A 104 -10.34 9.30 -0.78
C GLY A 104 -9.32 10.43 -0.90
N SER A 105 -9.74 11.65 -0.53
CA SER A 105 -8.92 12.86 -0.58
C SER A 105 -7.63 12.77 0.24
N LEU A 106 -7.60 11.90 1.24
CA LEU A 106 -6.45 11.66 2.13
C LEU A 106 -5.66 10.39 1.79
N ASP A 107 -5.91 9.73 0.65
CA ASP A 107 -5.08 8.62 0.22
C ASP A 107 -3.63 9.09 -0.01
N LYS A 108 -2.66 8.35 0.55
CA LYS A 108 -1.23 8.73 0.50
C LYS A 108 -0.70 8.89 -0.91
N SER A 109 -1.07 7.96 -1.78
CA SER A 109 -0.58 7.98 -3.17
C SER A 109 -1.14 9.17 -3.94
N TRP A 110 -2.39 9.52 -3.69
CA TRP A 110 -3.02 10.74 -4.19
C TRP A 110 -2.32 11.99 -3.66
N LEU A 111 -2.02 12.05 -2.37
CA LEU A 111 -1.33 13.19 -1.76
C LEU A 111 0.11 13.36 -2.30
N PHE A 112 0.80 12.26 -2.60
CA PHE A 112 2.09 12.33 -3.30
C PHE A 112 1.96 12.88 -4.73
N LEU A 113 0.92 12.48 -5.46
CA LEU A 113 0.63 13.06 -6.77
C LEU A 113 0.38 14.57 -6.68
N ARG A 114 -0.39 15.01 -5.68
CA ARG A 114 -0.62 16.44 -5.43
C ARG A 114 0.69 17.18 -5.12
N ALA A 115 1.50 16.66 -4.19
CA ALA A 115 2.81 17.22 -3.85
C ALA A 115 3.71 17.37 -5.09
N TYR A 116 3.76 16.34 -5.93
CA TYR A 116 4.50 16.35 -7.18
C TYR A 116 4.01 17.42 -8.15
N ALA A 117 2.71 17.47 -8.38
CA ALA A 117 2.10 18.40 -9.35
C ALA A 117 2.26 19.87 -8.89
N ILE A 118 2.07 20.13 -7.60
CA ILE A 118 2.30 21.46 -7.02
C ILE A 118 3.77 21.86 -7.17
N LYS A 119 4.70 20.95 -6.87
CA LYS A 119 6.14 21.24 -6.96
C LYS A 119 6.60 21.46 -8.39
N LYS A 120 6.20 20.58 -9.33
CA LYS A 120 6.67 20.57 -10.72
C LYS A 120 5.93 21.55 -11.61
N TYR A 121 4.61 21.61 -11.50
CA TYR A 121 3.75 22.34 -12.43
C TYR A 121 3.09 23.57 -11.81
N LYS A 122 3.24 23.80 -10.50
CA LYS A 122 2.54 24.85 -9.75
C LYS A 122 1.01 24.72 -9.87
N LYS A 123 0.51 23.49 -9.99
CA LYS A 123 -0.91 23.16 -10.13
C LYS A 123 -1.30 22.11 -9.09
N ASP A 124 -2.38 22.37 -8.37
CA ASP A 124 -2.97 21.35 -7.49
C ASP A 124 -3.97 20.51 -8.30
N PRO A 125 -3.82 19.19 -8.37
CA PRO A 125 -4.76 18.29 -9.04
C PRO A 125 -6.22 18.49 -8.63
N LEU A 126 -6.50 18.88 -7.38
CA LEU A 126 -7.88 19.16 -6.92
C LEU A 126 -8.57 20.29 -7.67
N THR A 127 -7.80 21.27 -8.15
CA THR A 127 -8.33 22.43 -8.91
C THR A 127 -8.04 22.34 -10.38
N PHE A 128 -7.19 21.40 -10.78
CA PHE A 128 -6.73 21.26 -12.15
C PHE A 128 -7.46 20.15 -12.91
N PHE A 129 -7.85 19.09 -12.21
CA PHE A 129 -8.66 17.98 -12.72
C PHE A 129 -10.12 18.13 -12.35
N ASN A 130 -10.99 17.41 -13.06
CA ASN A 130 -12.34 17.11 -12.60
C ASN A 130 -12.28 15.79 -11.78
N THR A 131 -11.95 15.91 -10.48
CA THR A 131 -11.60 14.77 -9.63
C THR A 131 -12.84 14.17 -8.97
N SER A 132 -12.93 12.83 -8.95
CA SER A 132 -13.91 12.07 -8.18
C SER A 132 -13.22 10.98 -7.35
N PHE A 133 -13.73 10.74 -6.13
CA PHE A 133 -13.20 9.72 -5.23
C PHE A 133 -14.17 8.54 -5.14
N ALA A 134 -13.65 7.31 -5.25
CA ALA A 134 -14.46 6.12 -5.18
C ALA A 134 -13.69 4.88 -4.72
N ALA A 135 -14.41 3.79 -4.46
CA ALA A 135 -13.79 2.49 -4.18
C ALA A 135 -12.97 1.98 -5.38
N PRO A 136 -11.83 1.31 -5.16
CA PRO A 136 -10.93 0.84 -6.23
C PRO A 136 -11.60 0.05 -7.36
N PRO A 137 -12.51 -0.92 -7.09
CA PRO A 137 -13.19 -1.63 -8.18
C PRO A 137 -14.12 -0.73 -9.01
N LEU A 138 -14.72 0.29 -8.39
CA LEU A 138 -15.57 1.24 -9.11
C LEU A 138 -14.75 2.12 -10.05
N ILE A 139 -13.57 2.59 -9.64
CA ILE A 139 -12.65 3.35 -10.52
C ILE A 139 -12.31 2.51 -11.76
N ASN A 140 -11.94 1.23 -11.61
CA ASN A 140 -11.68 0.37 -12.75
C ASN A 140 -12.92 0.17 -13.65
N GLY A 141 -14.10 0.07 -13.05
CA GLY A 141 -15.36 -0.03 -13.79
C GLY A 141 -15.65 1.22 -14.63
N LEU A 142 -15.51 2.40 -14.03
CA LEU A 142 -15.75 3.68 -14.67
C LEU A 142 -14.76 3.94 -15.82
N LEU A 143 -13.46 3.60 -15.65
CA LEU A 143 -12.46 3.65 -16.71
C LEU A 143 -12.84 2.76 -17.89
N ARG A 144 -13.20 1.50 -17.62
CA ARG A 144 -13.58 0.53 -18.68
C ARG A 144 -14.83 0.96 -19.45
N ASN A 145 -15.72 1.69 -18.81
CA ASN A 145 -16.94 2.22 -19.42
C ASN A 145 -16.74 3.61 -20.07
N ASN A 146 -15.49 4.10 -20.19
CA ASN A 146 -15.13 5.41 -20.71
C ASN A 146 -15.85 6.58 -19.99
N GLN A 147 -16.17 6.40 -18.71
CA GLN A 147 -16.75 7.44 -17.86
C GLN A 147 -15.71 8.29 -17.13
N LEU A 148 -14.45 7.85 -17.14
CA LEU A 148 -13.26 8.55 -16.70
C LEU A 148 -12.22 8.56 -17.80
N ASP A 149 -11.47 9.65 -17.90
CA ASP A 149 -10.35 9.82 -18.83
C ASP A 149 -9.08 9.16 -18.26
N ALA A 150 -8.86 9.23 -16.94
CA ALA A 150 -7.77 8.57 -16.24
C ALA A 150 -8.19 8.14 -14.83
N GLY A 151 -7.41 7.25 -14.20
CA GLY A 151 -7.71 6.79 -12.85
C GLY A 151 -6.46 6.50 -12.03
N TYR A 152 -6.37 7.11 -10.85
CA TYR A 152 -5.36 6.77 -9.87
C TYR A 152 -5.88 5.65 -8.98
N ASN A 153 -5.26 4.46 -9.05
CA ASN A 153 -5.77 3.30 -8.33
C ASN A 153 -4.66 2.53 -7.61
N TYR A 154 -5.03 1.61 -6.72
CA TYR A 154 -4.08 0.78 -5.99
C TYR A 154 -3.39 -0.23 -6.92
N TRP A 155 -2.17 -0.60 -6.59
CA TRP A 155 -1.28 -1.42 -7.42
C TRP A 155 -1.92 -2.70 -7.97
N ASN A 156 -2.73 -3.40 -7.17
CA ASN A 156 -3.39 -4.63 -7.60
C ASN A 156 -4.58 -4.38 -8.55
N TYR A 157 -5.12 -3.16 -8.58
CA TYR A 157 -6.13 -2.72 -9.54
C TYR A 157 -5.50 -2.16 -10.82
N THR A 158 -4.36 -1.47 -10.70
CA THR A 158 -3.59 -1.02 -11.87
C THR A 158 -3.02 -2.20 -12.65
N ALA A 159 -2.49 -3.24 -11.97
CA ALA A 159 -2.07 -4.48 -12.60
C ALA A 159 -3.19 -5.17 -13.42
N ARG A 160 -4.44 -5.08 -12.95
CA ARG A 160 -5.60 -5.58 -13.72
C ARG A 160 -5.92 -4.72 -14.93
N LEU A 161 -5.77 -3.40 -14.83
CA LEU A 161 -5.95 -2.48 -15.95
C LEU A 161 -4.88 -2.68 -17.01
N GLU A 162 -3.61 -2.87 -16.62
CA GLU A 162 -2.54 -3.20 -17.56
C GLU A 162 -2.87 -4.45 -18.41
N ALA A 163 -3.41 -5.50 -17.78
CA ALA A 163 -3.84 -6.71 -18.48
C ALA A 163 -5.02 -6.48 -19.43
N LEU A 164 -5.70 -5.34 -19.32
CA LEU A 164 -6.82 -4.93 -20.18
C LEU A 164 -6.42 -3.85 -21.20
N GLY A 165 -5.12 -3.57 -21.36
CA GLY A 165 -4.63 -2.61 -22.36
C GLY A 165 -4.60 -1.16 -21.90
N TYR A 166 -4.61 -0.92 -20.59
CA TYR A 166 -4.28 0.38 -20.00
C TYR A 166 -2.78 0.47 -19.74
N GLU A 167 -2.26 1.69 -19.62
CA GLU A 167 -0.86 1.93 -19.30
C GLU A 167 -0.68 2.86 -18.11
N GLU A 168 0.44 2.69 -17.41
CA GLU A 168 0.84 3.57 -16.33
C GLU A 168 1.34 4.89 -16.90
N PHE A 169 0.55 5.95 -16.77
CA PHE A 169 0.93 7.29 -17.20
C PHE A 169 1.90 7.97 -16.23
N LEU A 170 1.70 7.74 -14.93
CA LEU A 170 2.55 8.29 -13.88
C LEU A 170 2.54 7.37 -12.66
N THR A 171 3.70 6.88 -12.31
CA THR A 171 3.92 5.96 -11.19
C THR A 171 4.43 6.70 -9.95
N LEU A 172 4.25 6.11 -8.77
CA LEU A 172 4.85 6.66 -7.56
C LEU A 172 6.39 6.67 -7.65
N LYS A 173 7.00 5.69 -8.33
CA LYS A 173 8.45 5.63 -8.55
C LYS A 173 8.98 6.88 -9.30
N GLU A 174 8.21 7.43 -10.21
CA GLU A 174 8.56 8.66 -10.94
C GLU A 174 8.25 9.91 -10.13
N ILE A 175 7.25 9.87 -9.27
CA ILE A 175 6.85 10.97 -8.39
C ILE A 175 7.88 11.23 -7.29
N LEU A 176 8.31 10.17 -6.60
CA LEU A 176 9.11 10.27 -5.37
C LEU A 176 10.41 11.09 -5.53
N PRO A 177 11.24 10.90 -6.57
CA PRO A 177 12.48 11.69 -6.73
C PRO A 177 12.22 13.19 -6.86
N TYR A 178 11.14 13.59 -7.55
CA TYR A 178 10.78 15.00 -7.68
C TYR A 178 10.44 15.68 -6.35
N ILE A 179 9.90 14.92 -5.40
CA ILE A 179 9.59 15.44 -4.07
C ILE A 179 10.71 15.21 -3.05
N GLY A 180 11.86 14.71 -3.50
CA GLY A 180 13.06 14.54 -2.68
C GLY A 180 13.14 13.22 -1.94
N LEU A 181 12.41 12.21 -2.40
CA LEU A 181 12.45 10.85 -1.86
C LEU A 181 13.09 9.90 -2.87
N GLU A 182 14.20 9.30 -2.51
CA GLU A 182 14.93 8.38 -3.38
C GLU A 182 14.86 6.95 -2.85
N GLY A 183 14.69 6.00 -3.78
CA GLY A 183 14.63 4.59 -3.45
C GLY A 183 13.30 4.15 -2.84
N GLU A 184 13.35 3.30 -1.81
CA GLU A 184 12.18 2.61 -1.29
C GLU A 184 11.41 3.42 -0.25
N LEU A 185 10.08 3.39 -0.38
CA LEU A 185 9.15 3.92 0.61
C LEU A 185 8.07 2.87 0.91
N PRO A 186 8.15 2.17 2.04
CA PRO A 186 7.07 1.24 2.41
C PRO A 186 5.80 2.00 2.72
N LEU A 187 4.71 1.62 2.04
CA LEU A 187 3.40 2.27 2.20
C LEU A 187 2.54 1.60 3.26
N ILE A 188 2.71 0.28 3.45
CA ILE A 188 2.03 -0.49 4.48
C ILE A 188 3.00 -1.43 5.19
N GLY A 189 2.69 -1.76 6.42
CA GLY A 189 3.49 -2.68 7.24
C GLY A 189 2.67 -3.41 8.28
N TYR A 190 3.28 -4.40 8.88
CA TYR A 190 2.77 -5.03 10.09
C TYR A 190 2.89 -4.07 11.27
N VAL A 191 1.84 -3.99 12.06
CA VAL A 191 1.79 -3.16 13.25
C VAL A 191 1.50 -4.03 14.45
N PHE A 192 2.25 -3.83 15.51
CA PHE A 192 2.16 -4.54 16.78
C PHE A 192 2.39 -3.58 17.96
N ARG A 193 1.93 -4.01 19.13
CA ARG A 193 2.13 -3.26 20.38
C ARG A 193 3.50 -3.57 20.96
N GLU A 194 4.24 -2.55 21.42
CA GLU A 194 5.56 -2.76 22.04
C GLU A 194 5.45 -3.64 23.31
N GLY A 195 4.40 -3.43 24.12
CA GLY A 195 4.17 -4.28 25.30
C GLY A 195 3.87 -5.75 24.97
N PHE A 196 3.30 -6.05 23.77
CA PHE A 196 3.18 -7.42 23.30
C PHE A 196 4.56 -8.01 22.95
N VAL A 197 5.41 -7.22 22.28
CA VAL A 197 6.75 -7.65 21.88
C VAL A 197 7.63 -7.94 23.10
N HIS A 198 7.62 -7.08 24.08
CA HIS A 198 8.42 -7.23 25.30
C HIS A 198 8.22 -8.61 25.96
N ASN A 199 6.98 -9.12 25.95
CA ASN A 199 6.65 -10.42 26.53
C ASN A 199 6.68 -11.58 25.52
N ASN A 200 6.80 -11.32 24.21
CA ASN A 200 6.64 -12.30 23.14
C ASN A 200 7.65 -12.07 21.99
N GLU A 201 8.86 -11.63 22.28
CA GLU A 201 9.87 -11.31 21.27
C GLU A 201 10.18 -12.53 20.38
N VAL A 202 10.34 -13.72 20.97
CA VAL A 202 10.56 -14.96 20.22
C VAL A 202 9.40 -15.24 19.26
N THR A 203 8.17 -15.00 19.70
CA THR A 203 6.97 -15.19 18.88
C THR A 203 6.91 -14.22 17.71
N LEU A 204 7.23 -12.93 17.93
CA LEU A 204 7.30 -11.95 16.87
C LEU A 204 8.40 -12.29 15.87
N ASN A 205 9.59 -12.64 16.33
CA ASN A 205 10.70 -13.04 15.47
C ASN A 205 10.36 -14.28 14.64
N SER A 206 9.67 -15.26 15.21
CA SER A 206 9.15 -16.44 14.49
C SER A 206 8.13 -16.05 13.41
N PHE A 207 7.23 -15.11 13.72
CA PHE A 207 6.29 -14.57 12.73
C PHE A 207 7.02 -13.88 11.58
N ILE A 208 7.99 -13.01 11.87
CA ILE A 208 8.80 -12.30 10.87
C ILE A 208 9.55 -13.29 9.97
N LYS A 209 10.14 -14.33 10.54
CA LYS A 209 10.82 -15.39 9.76
C LYS A 209 9.86 -16.12 8.83
N ALA A 210 8.69 -16.55 9.33
CA ALA A 210 7.68 -17.23 8.52
C ALA A 210 7.17 -16.32 7.38
N SER A 211 6.93 -15.03 7.65
CA SER A 211 6.54 -14.01 6.68
C SER A 211 7.63 -13.82 5.60
N ASN A 212 8.90 -13.67 6.02
CA ASN A 212 10.01 -13.49 5.08
C ASN A 212 10.21 -14.71 4.17
N GLU A 213 10.10 -15.92 4.71
CA GLU A 213 10.17 -17.16 3.92
C GLU A 213 9.02 -17.23 2.90
N ALA A 214 7.80 -16.89 3.28
CA ALA A 214 6.65 -16.87 2.38
C ALA A 214 6.83 -15.83 1.26
N ARG A 215 7.28 -14.62 1.61
CA ARG A 215 7.59 -13.57 0.60
C ARG A 215 8.70 -13.99 -0.34
N LYS A 216 9.72 -14.73 0.15
CA LYS A 216 10.77 -15.29 -0.69
C LYS A 216 10.20 -16.30 -1.70
N ILE A 217 9.29 -17.18 -1.28
CA ILE A 217 8.60 -18.12 -2.18
C ILE A 217 7.80 -17.34 -3.25
N LEU A 218 6.99 -16.37 -2.84
CA LEU A 218 6.24 -15.52 -3.79
C LEU A 218 7.15 -14.73 -4.73
N LYS A 219 8.33 -14.34 -4.27
CA LYS A 219 9.32 -13.63 -5.10
C LYS A 219 9.91 -14.49 -6.19
N THR A 220 10.14 -15.79 -5.92
CA THR A 220 10.97 -16.63 -6.80
C THR A 220 10.21 -17.75 -7.50
N SER A 221 9.00 -18.14 -7.07
CA SER A 221 8.26 -19.26 -7.62
C SER A 221 7.05 -18.81 -8.42
N ASP A 222 7.06 -19.05 -9.74
CA ASP A 222 5.88 -18.82 -10.59
C ASP A 222 4.81 -19.90 -10.36
N ASN A 223 5.21 -21.13 -10.05
CA ASN A 223 4.29 -22.22 -9.71
C ASN A 223 3.43 -21.88 -8.49
N GLU A 224 4.00 -21.15 -7.54
CA GLU A 224 3.24 -20.71 -6.36
C GLU A 224 2.13 -19.72 -6.76
N TRP A 225 2.39 -18.84 -7.71
CA TRP A 225 1.39 -17.92 -8.25
C TRP A 225 0.28 -18.66 -9.00
N LEU A 226 0.62 -19.71 -9.76
CA LEU A 226 -0.38 -20.59 -10.39
C LEU A 226 -1.26 -21.27 -9.32
N ARG A 227 -0.66 -21.77 -8.24
CA ARG A 227 -1.39 -22.40 -7.13
C ARG A 227 -2.37 -21.47 -6.44
N ILE A 228 -2.00 -20.20 -6.22
CA ILE A 228 -2.87 -19.21 -5.55
C ILE A 228 -3.68 -18.34 -6.52
N SER A 229 -3.70 -18.66 -7.82
CA SER A 229 -4.31 -17.83 -8.87
C SER A 229 -5.75 -17.42 -8.58
N GLU A 230 -6.58 -18.34 -8.13
CA GLU A 230 -7.98 -18.06 -7.77
C GLU A 230 -8.09 -17.01 -6.67
N MET A 231 -7.21 -17.04 -5.66
CA MET A 231 -7.20 -16.07 -4.56
C MET A 231 -6.83 -14.67 -5.03
N THR A 232 -6.08 -14.55 -6.13
CA THR A 232 -5.70 -13.25 -6.70
C THR A 232 -6.86 -12.58 -7.43
N GLY A 233 -7.87 -13.34 -7.83
CA GLY A 233 -8.97 -12.88 -8.65
C GLY A 233 -8.57 -12.58 -10.11
N ALA A 234 -7.40 -13.08 -10.56
CA ALA A 234 -6.96 -12.99 -11.95
C ALA A 234 -7.92 -13.77 -12.86
N LYS A 235 -8.26 -13.19 -14.00
CA LYS A 235 -9.21 -13.78 -14.96
C LYS A 235 -8.52 -14.56 -16.08
N ASN A 236 -7.23 -14.35 -16.25
CA ASN A 236 -6.39 -15.05 -17.23
C ASN A 236 -4.92 -14.98 -16.82
N GLN A 237 -4.06 -15.67 -17.57
CA GLN A 237 -2.62 -15.76 -17.31
C GLN A 237 -1.94 -14.39 -17.31
N LEU A 238 -2.24 -13.53 -18.29
CA LEU A 238 -1.63 -12.18 -18.37
C LEU A 238 -1.95 -11.35 -17.12
N MET A 239 -3.19 -11.41 -16.62
CA MET A 239 -3.58 -10.69 -15.42
C MET A 239 -2.87 -11.25 -14.17
N LEU A 240 -2.70 -12.57 -14.09
CA LEU A 240 -1.94 -13.20 -13.01
C LEU A 240 -0.48 -12.73 -13.01
N GLU A 241 0.14 -12.68 -14.18
CA GLU A 241 1.52 -12.20 -14.36
C GLU A 241 1.68 -10.75 -13.92
N LYS A 242 0.78 -9.87 -14.33
CA LYS A 242 0.81 -8.46 -13.90
C LYS A 242 0.65 -8.30 -12.39
N ILE A 243 -0.25 -9.05 -11.77
CA ILE A 243 -0.44 -9.06 -10.32
C ILE A 243 0.81 -9.60 -9.61
N ARG A 244 1.39 -10.71 -10.09
CA ARG A 244 2.63 -11.29 -9.59
C ARG A 244 3.77 -10.26 -9.62
N ASP A 245 3.97 -9.64 -10.77
CA ASP A 245 5.08 -8.73 -10.99
C ASP A 245 4.92 -7.45 -10.13
N GLY A 246 3.70 -6.94 -10.01
CA GLY A 246 3.39 -5.83 -9.11
C GLY A 246 3.64 -6.17 -7.62
N PHE A 247 3.29 -7.38 -7.20
CA PHE A 247 3.61 -7.85 -5.84
C PHE A 247 5.12 -7.95 -5.61
N ARG A 248 5.84 -8.59 -6.56
CA ARG A 248 7.30 -8.77 -6.48
C ARG A 248 8.06 -7.47 -6.41
N LYS A 249 7.68 -6.48 -7.21
CA LYS A 249 8.25 -5.12 -7.19
C LYS A 249 8.04 -4.42 -5.84
N GLY A 250 6.97 -4.77 -5.14
CA GLY A 250 6.62 -4.17 -3.86
C GLY A 250 7.25 -4.82 -2.63
N ILE A 251 8.00 -5.92 -2.77
CA ILE A 251 8.67 -6.55 -1.62
C ILE A 251 9.82 -5.64 -1.18
N PRO A 252 9.81 -5.11 0.07
CA PRO A 252 10.87 -4.26 0.58
C PRO A 252 12.23 -4.98 0.61
N SER A 253 13.32 -4.23 0.42
CA SER A 253 14.68 -4.70 0.70
C SER A 253 14.98 -4.68 2.21
N ASP A 254 16.21 -5.07 2.55
CA ASP A 254 16.69 -4.99 3.93
C ASP A 254 17.33 -3.62 4.28
N ASN A 255 17.15 -2.60 3.44
CA ASN A 255 17.70 -1.26 3.69
C ASN A 255 16.80 -0.44 4.63
N HIS A 256 16.70 -0.90 5.87
CA HIS A 256 15.87 -0.28 6.90
C HIS A 256 16.25 1.18 7.19
N GLN A 257 17.53 1.56 7.08
CA GLN A 257 17.98 2.92 7.31
C GLN A 257 17.41 3.89 6.27
N LEU A 258 17.46 3.52 4.99
CA LEU A 258 16.89 4.32 3.91
C LEU A 258 15.37 4.45 4.05
N MET A 259 14.70 3.33 4.31
CA MET A 259 13.23 3.33 4.48
C MET A 259 12.80 4.21 5.66
N ARG A 260 13.50 4.16 6.79
CA ARG A 260 13.23 5.02 7.96
C ARG A 260 13.38 6.51 7.60
N LYS A 261 14.47 6.88 6.93
CA LYS A 261 14.71 8.25 6.44
C LYS A 261 13.59 8.71 5.50
N ASN A 262 13.22 7.86 4.55
CA ASN A 262 12.17 8.16 3.57
C ASN A 262 10.80 8.32 4.23
N ILE A 263 10.44 7.47 5.20
CA ILE A 263 9.19 7.62 5.96
C ILE A 263 9.13 8.96 6.71
N GLN A 264 10.22 9.38 7.35
CA GLN A 264 10.28 10.68 8.03
C GLN A 264 10.07 11.85 7.06
N HIS A 265 10.72 11.80 5.90
CA HIS A 265 10.59 12.83 4.88
C HIS A 265 9.19 12.81 4.24
N ALA A 266 8.69 11.62 3.90
CA ALA A 266 7.35 11.44 3.37
C ALA A 266 6.26 11.94 4.33
N TYR A 267 6.41 11.68 5.62
CA TYR A 267 5.48 12.18 6.64
C TYR A 267 5.40 13.71 6.63
N LYS A 268 6.57 14.38 6.56
CA LYS A 268 6.62 15.85 6.48
C LYS A 268 5.92 16.40 5.24
N ILE A 269 6.15 15.77 4.07
CA ILE A 269 5.49 16.19 2.82
C ILE A 269 3.97 15.99 2.94
N LEU A 270 3.55 14.82 3.39
CA LEU A 270 2.14 14.48 3.49
C LEU A 270 1.41 15.31 4.54
N SER A 271 2.08 15.68 5.65
CA SER A 271 1.49 16.59 6.65
C SER A 271 1.22 17.99 6.09
N GLN A 272 2.06 18.48 5.18
CA GLN A 272 1.87 19.77 4.52
C GLN A 272 0.70 19.76 3.53
N ILE A 273 0.48 18.65 2.84
CA ILE A 273 -0.58 18.51 1.81
C ILE A 273 -1.92 18.08 2.40
N GLY A 274 -1.89 17.13 3.34
CA GLY A 274 -3.10 16.54 3.95
C GLY A 274 -3.53 17.19 5.27
N GLY A 275 -2.66 18.02 5.85
CA GLY A 275 -2.97 18.78 7.06
C GLY A 275 -3.26 17.91 8.29
N GLU A 276 -3.86 18.53 9.28
CA GLU A 276 -4.22 17.92 10.57
C GLU A 276 -5.21 16.76 10.41
N GLU A 277 -6.08 16.80 9.42
CA GLU A 277 -7.02 15.72 9.12
C GLU A 277 -6.29 14.40 8.87
N LEU A 278 -5.17 14.46 8.13
CA LEU A 278 -4.34 13.29 7.84
C LEU A 278 -3.50 12.84 9.04
N VAL A 279 -2.71 13.77 9.60
CA VAL A 279 -1.64 13.43 10.57
C VAL A 279 -2.03 13.62 12.04
N GLY A 280 -3.16 14.27 12.33
CA GLY A 280 -3.55 14.69 13.68
C GLY A 280 -2.77 15.93 14.13
N SER A 281 -2.60 16.11 15.43
CA SER A 281 -2.01 17.30 16.03
C SER A 281 -0.50 17.48 15.83
N SER A 282 0.20 16.49 15.27
CA SER A 282 1.66 16.55 15.08
C SER A 282 2.04 16.46 13.60
N SER A 283 2.74 17.47 13.11
CA SER A 283 3.32 17.49 11.75
C SER A 283 4.63 16.70 11.62
N SER A 284 5.14 16.16 12.74
CA SER A 284 6.34 15.32 12.77
C SER A 284 6.00 13.86 13.08
N LEU A 285 6.75 12.95 12.48
CA LEU A 285 6.62 11.52 12.73
C LEU A 285 6.99 11.21 14.20
N ALA A 286 6.10 10.55 14.91
CA ALA A 286 6.36 10.18 16.31
C ALA A 286 7.55 9.22 16.43
N SER A 287 8.40 9.44 17.44
CA SER A 287 9.53 8.55 17.74
C SER A 287 9.04 7.11 17.97
N GLY A 288 9.81 6.10 17.53
CA GLY A 288 9.45 4.68 17.64
C GLY A 288 8.38 4.21 16.66
N THR A 289 7.91 5.05 15.72
CA THR A 289 6.95 4.63 14.68
C THR A 289 7.50 3.48 13.84
N TYR A 290 8.79 3.52 13.50
CA TYR A 290 9.46 2.47 12.73
C TYR A 290 10.17 1.51 13.68
N TRP A 291 9.92 0.20 13.51
CA TRP A 291 10.54 -0.88 14.30
C TRP A 291 11.99 -1.17 13.91
#